data_c2129ed4780a89737a116286c70dcaac
#
_entry.id   c2129ed4780a89737a116286c70dcaac
#
_cell.length_a   1.000
_cell.length_b   1.000
_cell.length_c   1.000
_cell.angle_alpha   90.00
_cell.angle_beta   90.00
_cell.angle_gamma   90.00
#
_symmetry.space_group_name_H-M   'P 1'
#
loop_
_entity.id
_entity.type
_entity.pdbx_description
1 polymer ?
#
loop_
_entity_poly.entity_id
_entity_poly.type
_entity_poly.pdbx_seq_one_letter_code
_entity_poly.pdbx_strand_id
1 'polypeptide(L)'
;MNQLIKNIEEWSIDKNLHLGKPDRQALKFYEEASEVAAALSRSNKDALKDGIGDTVVTLIILAQQQGWTLKECLQYAYDEIKGRKGKTINGTFVKDSDLN
;
A
#
# COMPACT_ATOMS: atom_id res chain seq x y z
N MET A 1 -5.22 -13.03 7.16
CA MET A 1 -4.47 -11.92 6.51
C MET A 1 -3.22 -12.43 5.81
N ASN A 2 -2.33 -13.12 6.50
CA ASN A 2 -1.10 -13.64 5.91
C ASN A 2 -1.36 -14.59 4.73
N GLN A 3 -2.36 -15.45 4.83
CA GLN A 3 -2.68 -16.38 3.75
C GLN A 3 -3.19 -15.65 2.51
N LEU A 4 -4.00 -14.62 2.71
CA LEU A 4 -4.52 -13.82 1.59
C LEU A 4 -3.40 -13.10 0.86
N ILE A 5 -2.46 -12.53 1.60
CA ILE A 5 -1.28 -11.86 1.00
C ILE A 5 -0.45 -12.88 0.22
N LYS A 6 -0.22 -14.07 0.78
CA LYS A 6 0.50 -15.15 0.10
C LYS A 6 -0.20 -15.56 -1.19
N ASN A 7 -1.52 -15.66 -1.16
CA ASN A 7 -2.30 -16.00 -2.36
C ASN A 7 -2.09 -14.97 -3.47
N ILE A 8 -2.05 -13.70 -3.13
CA ILE A 8 -1.81 -12.63 -4.08
C ILE A 8 -0.37 -12.69 -4.61
N GLU A 9 0.59 -12.95 -3.73
CA GLU A 9 1.99 -13.10 -4.12
C GLU A 9 2.18 -14.27 -5.08
N GLU A 10 1.53 -15.40 -4.82
CA GLU A 10 1.57 -16.57 -5.70
C GLU A 10 0.91 -16.28 -7.05
N TRP A 11 -0.23 -15.59 -7.04
CA TRP A 11 -0.90 -15.16 -8.26
C TRP A 11 -0.01 -14.26 -9.11
N SER A 12 0.70 -13.32 -8.47
CA SER A 12 1.63 -12.41 -9.14
C SER A 12 2.78 -13.18 -9.81
N ILE A 13 3.34 -14.15 -9.09
CA ILE A 13 4.42 -14.99 -9.61
C ILE A 13 3.92 -15.83 -10.80
N ASP A 14 2.74 -16.40 -10.66
CA ASP A 14 2.13 -17.21 -11.72
C ASP A 14 1.93 -16.39 -13.00
N LYS A 15 1.63 -15.11 -12.87
CA LYS A 15 1.45 -14.19 -14.00
C LYS A 15 2.74 -13.49 -14.42
N ASN A 16 3.86 -13.82 -13.79
CA ASN A 16 5.17 -13.20 -14.06
C ASN A 16 5.21 -11.69 -13.79
N LEU A 17 4.32 -11.18 -12.94
CA LEU A 17 4.26 -9.76 -12.63
C LEU A 17 5.46 -9.31 -11.79
N HIS A 18 6.00 -10.20 -10.99
CA HIS A 18 7.20 -9.96 -10.17
C HIS A 18 8.46 -9.72 -11.03
N LEU A 19 8.41 -10.06 -12.30
CA LEU A 19 9.52 -9.87 -13.26
C LEU A 19 9.38 -8.57 -14.06
N GLY A 20 8.31 -7.82 -13.84
CA GLY A 20 8.03 -6.59 -14.55
C GLY A 20 8.95 -5.44 -14.14
N LYS A 21 8.77 -4.30 -14.78
CA LYS A 21 9.58 -3.10 -14.53
C LYS A 21 9.01 -2.27 -13.40
N PRO A 22 9.83 -1.95 -12.37
CA PRO A 22 9.36 -1.19 -11.21
C PRO A 22 8.80 0.20 -11.56
N ASP A 23 9.36 0.90 -12.54
CA ASP A 23 8.84 2.20 -12.94
C ASP A 23 7.43 2.11 -13.51
N ARG A 24 7.12 1.07 -14.28
CA ARG A 24 5.77 0.82 -14.78
C ARG A 24 4.83 0.42 -13.64
N GLN A 25 5.34 -0.34 -12.68
CA GLN A 25 4.55 -0.73 -11.51
C GLN A 25 4.22 0.49 -10.64
N ALA A 26 5.13 1.44 -10.53
CA ALA A 26 4.89 2.69 -9.82
C ALA A 26 3.76 3.50 -10.48
N LEU A 27 3.69 3.51 -11.81
CA LEU A 27 2.58 4.15 -12.52
C LEU A 27 1.25 3.47 -12.25
N LYS A 28 1.25 2.14 -12.20
CA LYS A 28 0.06 1.36 -11.83
C LYS A 28 -0.43 1.74 -10.44
N PHE A 29 0.48 1.81 -9.48
CA PHE A 29 0.15 2.25 -8.13
C PHE A 29 -0.49 3.64 -8.16
N TYR A 30 0.07 4.56 -8.91
CA TYR A 30 -0.43 5.93 -9.00
C TYR A 30 -1.85 5.97 -9.56
N GLU A 31 -2.12 5.18 -10.62
CA GLU A 31 -3.45 5.07 -11.22
C GLU A 31 -4.46 4.58 -10.18
N GLU A 32 -4.16 3.49 -9.47
CA GLU A 32 -5.06 2.92 -8.49
C GLU A 32 -5.28 3.86 -7.30
N ALA A 33 -4.23 4.53 -6.86
CA ALA A 33 -4.35 5.51 -5.77
C ALA A 33 -5.26 6.68 -6.17
N SER A 34 -5.18 7.13 -7.43
CA SER A 34 -6.05 8.21 -7.91
C SER A 34 -7.52 7.77 -7.96
N GLU A 35 -7.77 6.51 -8.29
CA GLU A 35 -9.13 5.96 -8.29
C GLU A 35 -9.72 5.86 -6.88
N VAL A 36 -8.88 5.59 -5.88
CA VAL A 36 -9.29 5.63 -4.47
C VAL A 36 -9.80 7.04 -4.11
N ALA A 37 -9.04 8.05 -4.46
CA ALA A 37 -9.43 9.44 -4.20
C ALA A 37 -10.73 9.81 -4.92
N ALA A 38 -10.87 9.38 -6.17
CA ALA A 38 -12.09 9.65 -6.95
C ALA A 38 -13.31 8.95 -6.35
N ALA A 39 -13.16 7.68 -5.95
CA ALA A 39 -14.24 6.92 -5.33
C ALA A 39 -14.70 7.57 -4.02
N LEU A 40 -13.74 8.05 -3.21
CA LEU A 40 -14.04 8.72 -1.96
C LEU A 40 -14.83 10.03 -2.21
N SER A 41 -14.41 10.82 -3.18
CA SER A 41 -15.08 12.10 -3.50
C SER A 41 -16.50 11.90 -4.02
N ARG A 42 -16.79 10.75 -4.64
CA ARG A 42 -18.12 10.42 -5.14
C ARG A 42 -18.96 9.65 -4.12
N SER A 43 -18.45 9.39 -2.94
CA SER A 43 -19.09 8.56 -1.92
C SER A 43 -19.47 7.16 -2.44
N ASN A 44 -18.69 6.63 -3.36
CA ASN A 44 -18.90 5.30 -3.93
C ASN A 44 -18.12 4.28 -3.08
N LYS A 45 -18.84 3.67 -2.12
CA LYS A 45 -18.20 2.78 -1.14
C LYS A 45 -17.67 1.49 -1.74
N ASP A 46 -18.35 0.92 -2.72
CA ASP A 46 -17.91 -0.32 -3.36
C ASP A 46 -16.63 -0.07 -4.17
N ALA A 47 -16.60 1.01 -4.95
CA ALA A 47 -15.41 1.39 -5.71
C ALA A 47 -14.24 1.75 -4.79
N LEU A 48 -14.52 2.37 -3.65
CA LEU A 48 -13.49 2.71 -2.66
C LEU A 48 -12.86 1.46 -2.06
N LYS A 49 -13.69 0.50 -1.66
CA LYS A 49 -13.22 -0.77 -1.09
C LYS A 49 -12.36 -1.54 -2.08
N ASP A 50 -12.82 -1.65 -3.31
CA ASP A 50 -12.08 -2.31 -4.40
C ASP A 50 -10.77 -1.58 -4.68
N GLY A 51 -10.81 -0.25 -4.76
CA GLY A 51 -9.64 0.57 -5.03
C GLY A 51 -8.56 0.46 -3.96
N ILE A 52 -8.95 0.41 -2.69
CA ILE A 52 -7.99 0.21 -1.59
C ILE A 52 -7.29 -1.13 -1.76
N GLY A 53 -8.05 -2.19 -2.04
CA GLY A 53 -7.48 -3.51 -2.27
C GLY A 53 -6.54 -3.52 -3.48
N ASP A 54 -6.98 -2.95 -4.60
CA ASP A 54 -6.19 -2.88 -5.83
C ASP A 54 -4.89 -2.11 -5.62
N THR A 55 -4.93 -1.03 -4.84
CA THR A 55 -3.74 -0.25 -4.51
C THR A 55 -2.72 -1.10 -3.75
N VAL A 56 -3.19 -1.86 -2.76
CA VAL A 56 -2.31 -2.76 -2.01
C VAL A 56 -1.74 -3.85 -2.91
N VAL A 57 -2.53 -4.40 -3.83
CA VAL A 57 -2.03 -5.40 -4.81
C VAL A 57 -0.88 -4.81 -5.62
N THR A 58 -0.98 -3.57 -6.09
CA THR A 58 0.12 -2.95 -6.85
C THR A 58 1.40 -2.85 -6.02
N LEU A 59 1.28 -2.60 -4.71
CA LEU A 59 2.43 -2.50 -3.80
C LEU A 59 3.04 -3.86 -3.50
N ILE A 60 2.22 -4.91 -3.40
CA ILE A 60 2.71 -6.28 -3.24
C ILE A 60 3.61 -6.65 -4.42
N ILE A 61 3.17 -6.35 -5.64
CA ILE A 61 3.92 -6.63 -6.86
C ILE A 61 5.22 -5.82 -6.88
N LEU A 62 5.15 -4.54 -6.55
CA LEU A 62 6.34 -3.68 -6.51
C LEU A 62 7.38 -4.21 -5.52
N ALA A 63 6.93 -4.64 -4.33
CA ALA A 63 7.83 -5.23 -3.33
C ALA A 63 8.52 -6.47 -3.90
N GLN A 64 7.77 -7.35 -4.56
CA GLN A 64 8.35 -8.55 -5.18
C GLN A 64 9.41 -8.20 -6.22
N GLN A 65 9.18 -7.15 -7.01
CA GLN A 65 10.13 -6.70 -8.02
C GLN A 65 11.46 -6.25 -7.40
N GLN A 66 11.44 -5.86 -6.13
CA GLN A 66 12.62 -5.49 -5.37
C GLN A 66 13.22 -6.67 -4.57
N GLY A 67 12.60 -7.83 -4.62
CA GLY A 67 13.03 -8.99 -3.84
C GLY A 67 12.50 -9.01 -2.41
N TRP A 68 11.45 -8.25 -2.13
CA TRP A 68 10.83 -8.16 -0.80
C TRP A 68 9.43 -8.74 -0.81
N THR A 69 8.92 -9.03 0.40
CA THR A 69 7.51 -9.33 0.61
C THR A 69 6.82 -8.11 1.19
N LEU A 70 5.50 -8.05 1.05
CA LEU A 70 4.73 -7.00 1.71
C LEU A 70 4.93 -7.04 3.22
N LYS A 71 5.00 -8.24 3.80
CA LYS A 71 5.22 -8.42 5.24
C LYS A 71 6.50 -7.75 5.70
N GLU A 72 7.60 -7.91 4.95
CA GLU A 72 8.87 -7.27 5.27
C GLU A 72 8.75 -5.75 5.24
N CYS A 73 8.07 -5.22 4.22
CA CYS A 73 7.86 -3.79 4.09
C CYS A 73 7.01 -3.23 5.25
N LEU A 74 5.94 -3.93 5.60
CA LEU A 74 5.07 -3.52 6.71
C LEU A 74 5.80 -3.61 8.05
N GLN A 75 6.62 -4.65 8.23
CA GLN A 75 7.41 -4.78 9.46
C GLN A 75 8.40 -3.63 9.61
N TYR A 76 9.07 -3.27 8.53
CA TYR A 76 9.99 -2.14 8.52
C TYR A 76 9.28 -0.85 8.90
N ALA A 77 8.12 -0.60 8.29
CA ALA A 77 7.32 0.59 8.58
C ALA A 77 6.81 0.59 10.02
N TYR A 78 6.35 -0.55 10.51
CA TYR A 78 5.85 -0.66 11.88
C TYR A 78 6.95 -0.41 12.92
N ASP A 79 8.14 -0.94 12.68
CA ASP A 79 9.29 -0.71 13.57
C ASP A 79 9.63 0.78 13.68
N GLU A 80 9.40 1.53 12.62
CA GLU A 80 9.56 2.99 12.62
C GLU A 80 8.46 3.69 13.41
N ILE A 81 7.19 3.34 13.15
CA ILE A 81 6.06 4.09 13.72
C ILE A 81 5.75 3.72 15.17
N LYS A 82 6.04 2.49 15.59
CA LYS A 82 5.69 2.03 16.95
C LYS A 82 6.39 2.84 18.05
N GLY A 83 7.58 3.39 17.75
CA GLY A 83 8.33 4.21 18.67
C GLY A 83 8.09 5.71 18.48
N ARG A 84 7.25 6.08 17.53
CA ARG A 84 7.01 7.48 17.18
C ARG A 84 6.10 8.12 18.21
N LYS A 85 6.54 9.27 18.75
CA LYS A 85 5.74 10.05 19.69
C LYS A 85 5.08 11.20 18.96
N GLY A 86 3.85 11.49 19.34
CA GLY A 86 3.07 12.54 18.75
C GLY A 86 1.62 12.47 19.19
N LYS A 87 0.77 13.23 18.53
CA LYS A 87 -0.67 13.21 18.81
C LYS A 87 -1.46 13.53 17.55
N THR A 88 -2.72 13.14 17.58
CA THR A 88 -3.63 13.42 16.47
C THR A 88 -4.22 14.82 16.64
N ILE A 89 -4.07 15.64 15.60
CA ILE A 89 -4.62 16.99 15.55
C ILE A 89 -5.49 17.07 14.30
N ASN A 90 -6.77 17.37 14.47
CA ASN A 90 -7.74 17.46 13.37
C ASN A 90 -7.74 16.20 12.47
N GLY A 91 -7.67 15.03 13.10
CA GLY A 91 -7.70 13.74 12.39
C GLY A 91 -6.38 13.31 11.75
N THR A 92 -5.32 14.10 11.93
CA THR A 92 -3.99 13.80 11.37
C THR A 92 -2.98 13.60 12.47
N PHE A 93 -2.18 12.54 12.39
CA PHE A 93 -1.10 12.32 13.34
C PHE A 93 0.03 13.32 13.09
N VAL A 94 0.45 14.02 14.15
CA VAL A 94 1.55 14.99 14.08
C VAL A 94 2.63 14.53 15.06
N LYS A 95 3.85 14.35 14.55
CA LYS A 95 5.00 13.94 15.37
C LYS A 95 5.35 15.04 16.36
N ASP A 96 5.88 14.66 17.53
CA ASP A 96 6.32 15.63 18.54
C ASP A 96 7.33 16.62 17.96
N SER A 97 8.22 16.16 17.07
CA SER A 97 9.20 17.02 16.41
C SER A 97 8.58 18.13 15.56
N ASP A 98 7.33 17.93 15.12
CA ASP A 98 6.61 18.88 14.26
C ASP A 98 5.64 19.77 15.04
N LEU A 99 5.58 19.63 16.36
CA LEU A 99 4.64 20.36 17.22
C LEU A 99 5.20 21.69 17.76
N ASN A 100 6.43 22.01 17.45
CA ASN A 100 7.09 23.24 17.95
C ASN A 100 7.15 24.32 16.88
#